data_4f3704aaff915cc89bfb360f8be93893
#
_entry.id   4f3704aaff915cc89bfb360f8be93893
#
_cell.length_a   1.000
_cell.length_b   1.000
_cell.length_c   1.000
_cell.angle_alpha   90.00
_cell.angle_beta   90.00
_cell.angle_gamma   90.00
#
_symmetry.space_group_name_H-M   'P 1'
#
loop_
_entity.id
_entity.type
_entity.pdbx_description
1 polymer ?
#
loop_
_entity_poly.entity_id
_entity_poly.type
_entity_poly.pdbx_seq_one_letter_code
_entity_poly.pdbx_strand_id
1 'polypeptide(L)'
;LSISLLDEELYGIKRCPQCGIAHPLIRLLGPITFHYVTEQYYPHRAYYYFTGRCSHCGHVILFNGYQNADGNGREQKPEHLQIERSYPDLDSAAEELPEKAQKFLQQALESRHAPDGALMLAASAIDAMLKDKGYRDGTLFARIGKSSEDGVLTEQMAKWAHAIRLSANEPRHADDEFDGATQDDADQILAFTKALGEYLYVLPAKVERWKNKAGDEEDV
;
A
#
# COMPACT_ATOMS: atom_id res chain seq x y z
N LEU A 1 4.85 13.10 -11.24
CA LEU A 1 4.56 12.38 -12.48
C LEU A 1 3.48 13.12 -13.23
N SER A 2 3.75 13.57 -14.44
CA SER A 2 2.72 14.12 -15.32
C SER A 2 1.98 12.97 -16.01
N ILE A 3 0.66 13.05 -16.05
CA ILE A 3 -0.20 12.17 -16.81
C ILE A 3 -0.64 12.89 -18.08
N SER A 4 -0.74 12.17 -19.18
CA SER A 4 -1.35 12.65 -20.40
C SER A 4 -2.72 12.00 -20.58
N LEU A 5 -3.64 12.75 -21.16
CA LEU A 5 -4.97 12.30 -21.55
C LEU A 5 -4.96 12.13 -23.06
N LEU A 6 -5.22 10.91 -23.51
CA LEU A 6 -5.40 10.56 -24.91
C LEU A 6 -6.68 9.74 -25.03
N ASP A 7 -7.62 10.16 -25.87
CA ASP A 7 -8.85 9.43 -26.18
C ASP A 7 -9.63 8.89 -24.96
N GLU A 8 -9.83 9.74 -23.94
CA GLU A 8 -10.50 9.37 -22.67
C GLU A 8 -9.73 8.34 -21.83
N GLU A 9 -8.46 8.13 -22.10
CA GLU A 9 -7.59 7.23 -21.36
C GLU A 9 -6.47 8.01 -20.64
N LEU A 10 -6.19 7.64 -19.41
CA LEU A 10 -5.13 8.22 -18.59
C LEU A 10 -3.89 7.36 -18.62
N TYR A 11 -2.78 7.98 -18.96
CA TYR A 11 -1.45 7.35 -18.99
C TYR A 11 -0.55 7.96 -17.91
N GLY A 12 0.45 7.22 -17.47
CA GLY A 12 1.46 7.71 -16.52
C GLY A 12 1.16 7.39 -15.06
N ILE A 13 0.05 6.72 -14.75
CA ILE A 13 -0.18 6.17 -13.40
C ILE A 13 0.75 4.97 -13.21
N LYS A 14 1.59 5.03 -12.17
CA LYS A 14 2.59 3.97 -11.94
C LYS A 14 1.97 2.62 -11.62
N ARG A 15 0.94 2.61 -10.77
CA ARG A 15 0.26 1.39 -10.32
C ARG A 15 -1.21 1.66 -10.05
N CYS A 16 -2.04 0.64 -10.26
CA CYS A 16 -3.43 0.66 -9.83
C CYS A 16 -3.49 0.53 -8.30
N PRO A 17 -4.16 1.44 -7.58
CA PRO A 17 -4.27 1.36 -6.13
C PRO A 17 -5.12 0.17 -5.65
N GLN A 18 -5.94 -0.42 -6.54
CA GLN A 18 -6.79 -1.57 -6.20
C GLN A 18 -6.08 -2.91 -6.41
N CYS A 19 -5.45 -3.13 -7.55
CA CYS A 19 -4.89 -4.44 -7.88
C CYS A 19 -3.36 -4.48 -7.97
N GLY A 20 -2.68 -3.35 -7.79
CA GLY A 20 -1.21 -3.28 -7.83
C GLY A 20 -0.59 -3.39 -9.23
N ILE A 21 -1.39 -3.64 -10.30
CA ILE A 21 -0.82 -3.76 -11.66
C ILE A 21 -0.03 -2.51 -12.03
N ALA A 22 1.16 -2.70 -12.60
CA ALA A 22 2.00 -1.61 -13.04
C ALA A 22 1.47 -0.99 -14.34
N HIS A 23 1.59 0.34 -14.45
CA HIS A 23 1.19 1.10 -15.64
C HIS A 23 -0.22 0.76 -16.14
N PRO A 24 -1.25 0.83 -15.26
CA PRO A 24 -2.59 0.47 -15.64
C PRO A 24 -3.13 1.43 -16.71
N LEU A 25 -3.90 0.91 -17.63
CA LEU A 25 -4.75 1.71 -18.48
C LEU A 25 -5.99 2.10 -17.68
N ILE A 26 -6.18 3.40 -17.46
CA ILE A 26 -7.35 3.93 -16.74
C ILE A 26 -8.27 4.63 -17.72
N ARG A 27 -9.48 4.11 -17.89
CA ARG A 27 -10.53 4.74 -18.70
C ARG A 27 -11.34 5.71 -17.85
N LEU A 28 -11.50 6.93 -18.33
CA LEU A 28 -12.36 7.93 -17.69
C LEU A 28 -13.83 7.49 -17.73
N LEU A 29 -14.53 7.72 -16.62
CA LEU A 29 -15.96 7.39 -16.48
C LEU A 29 -16.88 8.61 -16.60
N GLY A 30 -16.31 9.79 -16.75
CA GLY A 30 -17.05 11.03 -16.86
C GLY A 30 -16.14 12.22 -17.10
N PRO A 31 -16.72 13.43 -17.18
CA PRO A 31 -15.93 14.62 -17.40
C PRO A 31 -14.95 14.86 -16.25
N ILE A 32 -13.81 15.43 -16.57
CA ILE A 32 -12.88 15.93 -15.56
C ILE A 32 -13.46 17.23 -15.02
N THR A 33 -13.69 17.27 -13.72
CA THR A 33 -14.13 18.48 -13.03
C THR A 33 -12.93 19.21 -12.49
N PHE A 34 -12.85 20.52 -12.73
CA PHE A 34 -11.78 21.31 -12.19
C PHE A 34 -12.28 22.36 -11.19
N HIS A 35 -11.43 22.68 -10.21
CA HIS A 35 -11.67 23.71 -9.25
C HIS A 35 -10.42 24.61 -9.15
N TYR A 36 -10.62 25.90 -9.35
CA TYR A 36 -9.53 26.86 -9.25
C TYR A 36 -9.39 27.38 -7.83
N VAL A 37 -8.22 27.17 -7.20
CA VAL A 37 -7.92 27.73 -5.87
C VAL A 37 -6.81 28.75 -6.03
N THR A 38 -7.14 30.02 -5.75
CA THR A 38 -6.14 31.08 -5.54
C THR A 38 -5.75 31.10 -4.08
N GLU A 39 -4.74 30.37 -3.69
CA GLU A 39 -4.13 30.57 -2.39
C GLU A 39 -3.06 31.65 -2.45
N GLN A 40 -3.07 32.53 -1.47
CA GLN A 40 -2.23 33.73 -1.39
C GLN A 40 -0.71 33.42 -1.32
N TYR A 41 -0.34 32.15 -1.14
CA TYR A 41 1.03 31.69 -0.91
C TYR A 41 1.57 30.69 -1.95
N TYR A 42 0.76 30.23 -2.92
CA TYR A 42 1.22 29.30 -3.94
C TYR A 42 0.98 29.84 -5.35
N PRO A 43 1.90 29.56 -6.30
CA PRO A 43 1.65 29.87 -7.69
C PRO A 43 0.35 29.19 -8.11
N HIS A 44 -0.46 29.91 -8.85
CA HIS A 44 -1.79 29.53 -9.29
C HIS A 44 -1.86 28.04 -9.71
N ARG A 45 -2.62 27.24 -8.97
CA ARG A 45 -2.87 25.82 -9.26
C ARG A 45 -4.32 25.61 -9.65
N ALA A 46 -4.56 24.90 -10.73
CA ALA A 46 -5.86 24.36 -11.07
C ALA A 46 -5.91 22.91 -10.56
N TYR A 47 -6.86 22.61 -9.68
CA TYR A 47 -7.10 21.26 -9.16
C TYR A 47 -8.15 20.56 -10.00
N TYR A 48 -7.92 19.29 -10.27
CA TYR A 48 -8.77 18.45 -11.10
C TYR A 48 -9.21 17.21 -10.31
N TYR A 49 -10.49 16.88 -10.43
CA TYR A 49 -11.10 15.71 -9.83
C TYR A 49 -11.75 14.89 -10.95
N PHE A 50 -11.46 13.61 -10.98
CA PHE A 50 -12.00 12.73 -11.99
C PHE A 50 -12.06 11.29 -11.52
N THR A 51 -12.95 10.52 -12.12
CA THR A 51 -13.09 9.08 -11.87
C THR A 51 -12.64 8.31 -13.10
N GLY A 52 -11.91 7.25 -12.86
CA GLY A 52 -11.48 6.34 -13.89
C GLY A 52 -11.63 4.89 -13.47
N ARG A 53 -11.72 4.00 -14.44
CA ARG A 53 -11.81 2.56 -14.24
C ARG A 53 -10.55 1.88 -14.74
N CYS A 54 -9.94 1.06 -13.87
CA CYS A 54 -8.80 0.24 -14.25
C CYS A 54 -9.24 -0.84 -15.26
N SER A 55 -8.57 -0.93 -16.40
CA SER A 55 -8.88 -1.93 -17.44
C SER A 55 -8.53 -3.35 -17.03
N HIS A 56 -7.64 -3.53 -16.05
CA HIS A 56 -7.24 -4.85 -15.55
C HIS A 56 -8.26 -5.41 -14.53
N CYS A 57 -8.50 -4.70 -13.42
CA CYS A 57 -9.37 -5.19 -12.35
C CYS A 57 -10.82 -4.67 -12.41
N GLY A 58 -11.12 -3.73 -13.28
CA GLY A 58 -12.46 -3.17 -13.42
C GLY A 58 -12.92 -2.22 -12.32
N HIS A 59 -12.12 -2.01 -11.26
CA HIS A 59 -12.49 -1.12 -10.16
C HIS A 59 -12.40 0.35 -10.54
N VAL A 60 -13.28 1.13 -9.91
CA VAL A 60 -13.32 2.59 -10.05
C VAL A 60 -12.39 3.24 -9.05
N ILE A 61 -11.68 4.25 -9.49
CA ILE A 61 -10.71 5.02 -8.72
C ILE A 61 -11.05 6.49 -8.91
N LEU A 62 -11.16 7.23 -7.80
CA LEU A 62 -11.22 8.68 -7.82
C LEU A 62 -9.79 9.23 -7.76
N PHE A 63 -9.48 10.16 -8.63
CA PHE A 63 -8.20 10.86 -8.65
C PHE A 63 -8.39 12.34 -8.34
N ASN A 64 -7.43 12.88 -7.64
CA ASN A 64 -7.23 14.30 -7.48
C ASN A 64 -5.81 14.64 -7.96
N GLY A 65 -5.71 15.70 -8.72
CA GLY A 65 -4.43 16.17 -9.24
C GLY A 65 -4.46 17.67 -9.49
N TYR A 66 -3.32 18.23 -9.85
CA TYR A 66 -3.21 19.63 -10.17
C TYR A 66 -2.32 19.87 -11.39
N GLN A 67 -2.51 21.03 -11.97
CA GLN A 67 -1.66 21.60 -13.01
C GLN A 67 -1.32 23.03 -12.63
N ASN A 68 -0.10 23.48 -12.88
CA ASN A 68 0.24 24.88 -12.72
C ASN A 68 -0.52 25.70 -13.78
N ALA A 69 -1.37 26.62 -13.34
CA ALA A 69 -2.09 27.51 -14.24
C ALA A 69 -1.18 28.66 -14.69
N ASP A 70 -1.33 29.07 -15.94
CA ASP A 70 -0.84 30.38 -16.37
C ASP A 70 -1.66 31.47 -15.65
N GLY A 71 -1.06 32.61 -15.36
CA GLY A 71 -1.64 33.67 -14.51
C GLY A 71 -2.96 34.30 -14.99
N ASN A 72 -3.61 33.75 -16.02
CA ASN A 72 -4.83 34.28 -16.62
C ASN A 72 -6.11 33.49 -16.26
N GLY A 73 -6.01 32.40 -15.47
CA GLY A 73 -7.19 31.64 -15.00
C GLY A 73 -8.06 31.04 -16.09
N ARG A 74 -7.54 30.86 -17.30
CA ARG A 74 -8.29 30.24 -18.40
C ARG A 74 -8.30 28.72 -18.24
N GLU A 75 -9.45 28.15 -18.50
CA GLU A 75 -9.66 26.70 -18.58
C GLU A 75 -8.69 26.11 -19.62
N GLN A 76 -7.64 25.46 -19.13
CA GLN A 76 -6.69 24.73 -19.97
C GLN A 76 -7.10 23.26 -19.98
N LYS A 77 -7.07 22.65 -21.15
CA LYS A 77 -7.17 21.19 -21.21
C LYS A 77 -6.05 20.58 -20.38
N PRO A 78 -6.33 19.59 -19.54
CA PRO A 78 -5.33 18.96 -18.69
C PRO A 78 -4.35 18.12 -19.53
N GLU A 79 -3.34 18.80 -20.09
CA GLU A 79 -2.32 18.13 -20.90
C GLU A 79 -1.24 17.45 -20.06
N HIS A 80 -1.00 17.97 -18.84
CA HIS A 80 0.03 17.48 -17.91
C HIS A 80 -0.44 17.56 -16.46
N LEU A 81 -1.36 16.67 -16.07
CA LEU A 81 -1.82 16.56 -14.69
C LEU A 81 -0.77 15.90 -13.81
N GLN A 82 -0.50 16.48 -12.64
CA GLN A 82 0.23 15.84 -11.57
C GLN A 82 -0.78 15.22 -10.60
N ILE A 83 -0.83 13.89 -10.52
CA ILE A 83 -1.68 13.21 -9.53
C ILE A 83 -1.09 13.45 -8.14
N GLU A 84 -1.91 14.01 -7.27
CA GLU A 84 -1.60 14.24 -5.87
C GLU A 84 -2.10 13.07 -5.02
N ARG A 85 -3.33 12.61 -5.26
CA ARG A 85 -3.96 11.50 -4.53
C ARG A 85 -4.84 10.64 -5.43
N SER A 86 -5.03 9.41 -5.00
CA SER A 86 -6.07 8.52 -5.50
C SER A 86 -6.91 7.99 -4.33
N TYR A 87 -8.16 7.61 -4.61
CA TYR A 87 -9.04 6.97 -3.65
C TYR A 87 -9.57 5.66 -4.25
N PRO A 88 -9.18 4.49 -3.72
CA PRO A 88 -8.31 4.35 -2.54
C PRO A 88 -6.88 4.87 -2.78
N ASP A 89 -6.18 5.18 -1.70
CA ASP A 89 -4.77 5.55 -1.76
C ASP A 89 -3.93 4.37 -2.25
N LEU A 90 -2.79 4.66 -2.85
CA LEU A 90 -1.82 3.63 -3.19
C LEU A 90 -1.22 3.07 -1.90
N ASP A 91 -1.44 1.79 -1.66
CA ASP A 91 -0.87 1.11 -0.50
C ASP A 91 0.66 1.10 -0.56
N SER A 92 1.28 1.41 0.57
CA SER A 92 2.73 1.37 0.75
C SER A 92 3.10 0.72 2.08
N ALA A 93 4.28 0.10 2.12
CA ALA A 93 4.86 -0.39 3.35
C ALA A 93 5.33 0.79 4.21
N ALA A 94 5.04 0.76 5.52
CA ALA A 94 5.40 1.82 6.44
C ALA A 94 6.93 1.99 6.55
N GLU A 95 7.38 3.24 6.70
CA GLU A 95 8.82 3.58 6.78
C GLU A 95 9.47 3.08 8.08
N GLU A 96 8.67 2.91 9.13
CA GLU A 96 9.14 2.41 10.42
C GLU A 96 9.50 0.91 10.42
N LEU A 97 9.17 0.17 9.37
CA LEU A 97 9.50 -1.25 9.26
C LEU A 97 11.01 -1.43 9.02
N PRO A 98 11.60 -2.53 9.52
CA PRO A 98 12.96 -2.92 9.13
C PRO A 98 13.08 -3.04 7.62
N GLU A 99 14.21 -2.60 7.05
CA GLU A 99 14.44 -2.51 5.60
C GLU A 99 14.01 -3.77 4.82
N LYS A 100 14.37 -4.96 5.32
CA LYS A 100 13.97 -6.23 4.68
C LYS A 100 12.47 -6.47 4.72
N ALA A 101 11.83 -6.20 5.85
CA ALA A 101 10.39 -6.37 6.01
C ALA A 101 9.64 -5.36 5.12
N GLN A 102 10.08 -4.10 5.11
CA GLN A 102 9.55 -3.04 4.26
C GLN A 102 9.62 -3.44 2.78
N LYS A 103 10.80 -3.90 2.33
CA LYS A 103 11.01 -4.33 0.93
C LYS A 103 10.09 -5.47 0.54
N PHE A 104 9.97 -6.51 1.37
CA PHE A 104 9.09 -7.66 1.07
C PHE A 104 7.62 -7.25 1.09
N LEU A 105 7.17 -6.46 2.06
CA LEU A 105 5.79 -5.99 2.11
C LEU A 105 5.47 -5.08 0.93
N GLN A 106 6.38 -4.18 0.55
CA GLN A 106 6.19 -3.33 -0.62
C GLN A 106 6.02 -4.17 -1.90
N GLN A 107 6.89 -5.18 -2.11
CA GLN A 107 6.78 -6.09 -3.24
C GLN A 107 5.48 -6.92 -3.21
N ALA A 108 5.04 -7.35 -2.02
CA ALA A 108 3.78 -8.07 -1.86
C ALA A 108 2.58 -7.20 -2.27
N LEU A 109 2.52 -5.94 -1.82
CA LEU A 109 1.51 -4.96 -2.20
C LEU A 109 1.50 -4.71 -3.72
N GLU A 110 2.68 -4.61 -4.31
CA GLU A 110 2.86 -4.43 -5.75
C GLU A 110 2.48 -5.67 -6.56
N SER A 111 2.52 -6.84 -5.96
CA SER A 111 2.17 -8.13 -6.57
C SER A 111 0.73 -8.56 -6.28
N ARG A 112 -0.12 -7.71 -5.71
CA ARG A 112 -1.51 -8.03 -5.35
C ARG A 112 -2.32 -8.64 -6.50
N HIS A 113 -2.02 -8.28 -7.74
CA HIS A 113 -2.62 -8.85 -8.97
C HIS A 113 -2.14 -10.27 -9.30
N ALA A 114 -1.14 -10.80 -8.59
CA ALA A 114 -0.60 -12.15 -8.69
C ALA A 114 -0.60 -12.79 -7.29
N PRO A 115 -1.76 -13.35 -6.85
CA PRO A 115 -2.00 -13.75 -5.47
C PRO A 115 -0.93 -14.66 -4.88
N ASP A 116 -0.49 -15.70 -5.58
CA ASP A 116 0.56 -16.62 -5.09
C ASP A 116 1.86 -15.88 -4.75
N GLY A 117 2.27 -14.97 -5.63
CA GLY A 117 3.46 -14.14 -5.39
C GLY A 117 3.29 -13.21 -4.20
N ALA A 118 2.11 -12.59 -4.05
CA ALA A 118 1.79 -11.73 -2.92
C ALA A 118 1.84 -12.49 -1.58
N LEU A 119 1.28 -13.71 -1.53
CA LEU A 119 1.34 -14.58 -0.35
C LEU A 119 2.77 -14.89 0.07
N MET A 120 3.60 -15.32 -0.86
CA MET A 120 4.99 -15.69 -0.59
C MET A 120 5.82 -14.51 -0.08
N LEU A 121 5.63 -13.34 -0.67
CA LEU A 121 6.31 -12.11 -0.27
C LEU A 121 5.82 -11.59 1.08
N ALA A 122 4.51 -11.65 1.35
CA ALA A 122 3.94 -11.27 2.65
C ALA A 122 4.45 -12.19 3.77
N ALA A 123 4.50 -13.51 3.56
CA ALA A 123 5.10 -14.45 4.52
C ALA A 123 6.58 -14.13 4.77
N SER A 124 7.32 -13.71 3.74
CA SER A 124 8.72 -13.28 3.87
C SER A 124 8.86 -11.97 4.67
N ALA A 125 7.90 -11.05 4.53
CA ALA A 125 7.84 -9.83 5.34
C ALA A 125 7.60 -10.14 6.81
N ILE A 126 6.65 -11.02 7.13
CA ILE A 126 6.37 -11.50 8.49
C ILE A 126 7.62 -12.13 9.11
N ASP A 127 8.29 -13.02 8.36
CA ASP A 127 9.54 -13.66 8.81
C ASP A 127 10.65 -12.64 9.11
N ALA A 128 10.78 -11.62 8.26
CA ALA A 128 11.75 -10.54 8.46
C ALA A 128 11.43 -9.71 9.71
N MET A 129 10.15 -9.40 9.97
CA MET A 129 9.71 -8.69 11.17
C MET A 129 10.03 -9.48 12.45
N LEU A 130 9.73 -10.78 12.46
CA LEU A 130 10.00 -11.63 13.63
C LEU A 130 11.50 -11.77 13.89
N LYS A 131 12.32 -11.92 12.82
CA LYS A 131 13.78 -11.96 12.96
C LYS A 131 14.36 -10.67 13.51
N ASP A 132 13.82 -9.52 13.15
CA ASP A 132 14.22 -8.23 13.69
C ASP A 132 13.87 -8.10 15.17
N LYS A 133 12.71 -8.64 15.59
CA LYS A 133 12.32 -8.72 17.01
C LYS A 133 13.13 -9.75 17.81
N GLY A 134 14.13 -10.39 17.20
CA GLY A 134 15.04 -11.32 17.88
C GLY A 134 14.75 -12.81 17.67
N TYR A 135 13.63 -13.17 17.04
CA TYR A 135 13.25 -14.55 16.75
C TYR A 135 13.96 -15.06 15.51
N ARG A 136 15.24 -15.46 15.64
CA ARG A 136 16.09 -15.82 14.49
C ARG A 136 16.17 -17.30 14.20
N ASP A 137 15.97 -18.14 15.22
CA ASP A 137 16.17 -19.57 15.14
C ASP A 137 14.95 -20.34 14.62
N GLY A 138 15.21 -21.47 14.01
CA GLY A 138 14.17 -22.39 13.56
C GLY A 138 13.43 -21.95 12.30
N THR A 139 12.24 -22.50 12.11
CA THR A 139 11.33 -22.21 11.00
C THR A 139 10.44 -20.99 11.30
N LEU A 140 9.76 -20.44 10.29
CA LEU A 140 8.73 -19.41 10.52
C LEU A 140 7.66 -19.88 11.52
N PHE A 141 7.26 -21.15 11.46
CA PHE A 141 6.35 -21.77 12.43
C PHE A 141 6.86 -21.61 13.88
N ALA A 142 8.12 -22.01 14.12
CA ALA A 142 8.73 -21.95 15.44
C ALA A 142 8.85 -20.48 15.93
N ARG A 143 9.19 -19.54 15.04
CA ARG A 143 9.28 -18.11 15.38
C ARG A 143 7.94 -17.51 15.77
N ILE A 144 6.86 -17.84 15.05
CA ILE A 144 5.50 -17.40 15.39
C ILE A 144 5.11 -17.95 16.77
N GLY A 145 5.31 -19.25 17.01
CA GLY A 145 5.00 -19.88 18.30
C GLY A 145 5.77 -19.22 19.44
N LYS A 146 7.08 -19.07 19.30
CA LYS A 146 7.94 -18.46 20.33
C LYS A 146 7.58 -17.00 20.60
N SER A 147 7.27 -16.22 19.58
CA SER A 147 6.86 -14.82 19.76
C SER A 147 5.50 -14.69 20.46
N SER A 148 4.63 -15.68 20.33
CA SER A 148 3.36 -15.75 21.07
C SER A 148 3.58 -16.15 22.53
N GLU A 149 4.42 -17.14 22.79
CA GLU A 149 4.80 -17.54 24.15
C GLU A 149 5.42 -16.39 24.96
N ASP A 150 6.24 -15.58 24.30
CA ASP A 150 6.89 -14.42 24.90
C ASP A 150 5.95 -13.19 25.01
N GLY A 151 4.70 -13.31 24.54
CA GLY A 151 3.69 -12.23 24.60
C GLY A 151 3.91 -11.08 23.60
N VAL A 152 4.81 -11.25 22.62
CA VAL A 152 5.01 -10.25 21.54
C VAL A 152 3.87 -10.31 20.53
N LEU A 153 3.39 -11.51 20.21
CA LEU A 153 2.15 -11.69 19.45
C LEU A 153 1.03 -12.15 20.39
N THR A 154 -0.17 -11.64 20.18
CA THR A 154 -1.35 -12.23 20.81
C THR A 154 -1.63 -13.63 20.24
N GLU A 155 -2.35 -14.45 21.00
CA GLU A 155 -2.75 -15.78 20.53
C GLU A 155 -3.50 -15.71 19.18
N GLN A 156 -4.38 -14.74 19.01
CA GLN A 156 -5.14 -14.53 17.77
C GLN A 156 -4.23 -14.13 16.61
N MET A 157 -3.25 -13.24 16.84
CA MET A 157 -2.27 -12.86 15.81
C MET A 157 -1.41 -14.06 15.42
N ALA A 158 -0.99 -14.90 16.37
CA ALA A 158 -0.23 -16.10 16.08
C ALA A 158 -1.04 -17.12 15.26
N LYS A 159 -2.31 -17.35 15.61
CA LYS A 159 -3.21 -18.20 14.81
C LYS A 159 -3.36 -17.72 13.38
N TRP A 160 -3.52 -16.40 13.19
CA TRP A 160 -3.62 -15.82 11.86
C TRP A 160 -2.30 -15.93 11.09
N ALA A 161 -1.16 -15.63 11.72
CA ALA A 161 0.16 -15.81 11.11
C ALA A 161 0.44 -17.28 10.71
N HIS A 162 -0.03 -18.25 11.49
CA HIS A 162 0.07 -19.66 11.14
C HIS A 162 -0.80 -20.04 9.93
N ALA A 163 -2.03 -19.53 9.84
CA ALA A 163 -2.89 -19.73 8.69
C ALA A 163 -2.23 -19.20 7.40
N ILE A 164 -1.72 -17.97 7.45
CA ILE A 164 -0.98 -17.34 6.36
C ILE A 164 0.23 -18.19 5.92
N ARG A 165 1.02 -18.64 6.89
CA ARG A 165 2.19 -19.51 6.59
C ARG A 165 1.79 -20.78 5.86
N LEU A 166 0.67 -21.38 6.21
CA LEU A 166 0.16 -22.56 5.52
C LEU A 166 -0.21 -22.22 4.08
N SER A 167 -1.05 -21.23 3.87
CA SER A 167 -1.45 -20.77 2.52
C SER A 167 -0.26 -20.35 1.66
N ALA A 168 0.78 -19.74 2.23
CA ALA A 168 1.99 -19.32 1.49
C ALA A 168 2.93 -20.50 1.14
N ASN A 169 2.76 -21.68 1.72
CA ASN A 169 3.55 -22.86 1.37
C ASN A 169 2.94 -23.62 0.19
N GLU A 170 1.63 -23.60 0.03
CA GLU A 170 0.93 -24.33 -1.04
C GLU A 170 1.43 -23.94 -2.46
N PRO A 171 1.63 -22.65 -2.81
CA PRO A 171 2.15 -22.28 -4.12
C PRO A 171 3.58 -22.74 -4.41
N ARG A 172 4.35 -23.13 -3.37
CA ARG A 172 5.73 -23.62 -3.52
C ARG A 172 5.81 -25.08 -3.95
N HIS A 173 4.76 -25.82 -3.67
CA HIS A 173 4.60 -27.21 -4.03
C HIS A 173 3.52 -27.25 -5.10
N ALA A 174 3.90 -27.31 -6.37
CA ALA A 174 2.96 -27.40 -7.50
C ALA A 174 2.28 -28.79 -7.50
N ASP A 175 1.58 -29.10 -6.40
CA ASP A 175 0.83 -30.33 -6.26
C ASP A 175 -0.46 -30.23 -7.08
N ASP A 176 -0.87 -31.31 -7.71
CA ASP A 176 -2.01 -31.36 -8.64
C ASP A 176 -3.37 -30.95 -8.02
N GLU A 177 -3.43 -30.85 -6.69
CA GLU A 177 -4.64 -30.48 -5.93
C GLU A 177 -4.72 -28.98 -5.58
N PHE A 178 -3.70 -28.16 -5.92
CA PHE A 178 -3.68 -26.74 -5.58
C PHE A 178 -4.15 -25.87 -6.74
N ASP A 179 -5.34 -25.28 -6.59
CA ASP A 179 -5.96 -24.38 -7.59
C ASP A 179 -5.35 -22.96 -7.63
N GLY A 180 -4.32 -22.67 -6.82
CA GLY A 180 -3.73 -21.34 -6.67
C GLY A 180 -4.45 -20.47 -5.63
N ALA A 181 -3.77 -19.41 -5.19
CA ALA A 181 -4.35 -18.43 -4.27
C ALA A 181 -5.36 -17.51 -4.99
N THR A 182 -6.42 -17.18 -4.29
CA THR A 182 -7.43 -16.23 -4.77
C THR A 182 -7.04 -14.79 -4.49
N GLN A 183 -7.72 -13.84 -5.11
CA GLN A 183 -7.56 -12.42 -4.80
C GLN A 183 -7.92 -12.11 -3.34
N ASP A 184 -8.92 -12.78 -2.80
CA ASP A 184 -9.33 -12.62 -1.40
C ASP A 184 -8.25 -13.10 -0.43
N ASP A 185 -7.57 -14.21 -0.74
CA ASP A 185 -6.43 -14.68 0.05
C ASP A 185 -5.29 -13.65 0.05
N ALA A 186 -4.97 -13.07 -1.10
CA ALA A 186 -3.96 -12.01 -1.19
C ALA A 186 -4.37 -10.78 -0.36
N ASP A 187 -5.62 -10.36 -0.43
CA ASP A 187 -6.13 -9.21 0.29
C ASP A 187 -6.08 -9.43 1.81
N GLN A 188 -6.48 -10.60 2.28
CA GLN A 188 -6.44 -10.96 3.70
C GLN A 188 -5.01 -11.00 4.25
N ILE A 189 -4.08 -11.62 3.51
CA ILE A 189 -2.68 -11.71 3.97
C ILE A 189 -2.00 -10.34 3.99
N LEU A 190 -2.24 -9.51 2.99
CA LEU A 190 -1.69 -8.16 2.93
C LEU A 190 -2.24 -7.30 4.08
N ALA A 191 -3.55 -7.39 4.36
CA ALA A 191 -4.19 -6.71 5.48
C ALA A 191 -3.55 -7.12 6.82
N PHE A 192 -3.35 -8.42 7.05
CA PHE A 192 -2.68 -8.92 8.24
C PHE A 192 -1.23 -8.44 8.35
N THR A 193 -0.46 -8.56 7.27
CA THR A 193 0.96 -8.19 7.29
C THR A 193 1.15 -6.70 7.56
N LYS A 194 0.27 -5.85 7.03
CA LYS A 194 0.21 -4.41 7.34
C LYS A 194 -0.12 -4.19 8.82
N ALA A 195 -1.17 -4.87 9.34
CA ALA A 195 -1.58 -4.75 10.74
C ALA A 195 -0.47 -5.20 11.71
N LEU A 196 0.26 -6.25 11.36
CA LEU A 196 1.40 -6.73 12.14
C LEU A 196 2.54 -5.69 12.15
N GLY A 197 2.84 -5.10 10.99
CA GLY A 197 3.83 -4.02 10.89
C GLY A 197 3.43 -2.79 11.69
N GLU A 198 2.16 -2.38 11.62
CA GLU A 198 1.60 -1.29 12.42
C GLU A 198 1.78 -1.57 13.92
N TYR A 199 1.41 -2.77 14.38
CA TYR A 199 1.50 -3.17 15.78
C TYR A 199 2.94 -3.22 16.30
N LEU A 200 3.85 -3.83 15.54
CA LEU A 200 5.22 -4.08 16.01
C LEU A 200 6.16 -2.87 15.88
N TYR A 201 5.87 -1.94 14.96
CA TYR A 201 6.80 -0.85 14.61
C TYR A 201 6.17 0.52 14.62
N VAL A 202 5.05 0.72 13.91
CA VAL A 202 4.48 2.05 13.72
C VAL A 202 3.88 2.59 15.02
N LEU A 203 3.09 1.79 15.74
CA LEU A 203 2.50 2.20 17.02
C LEU A 203 3.55 2.50 18.07
N PRO A 204 4.59 1.67 18.30
CA PRO A 204 5.68 2.01 19.22
C PRO A 204 6.39 3.32 18.82
N ALA A 205 6.68 3.52 17.53
CA ALA A 205 7.31 4.76 17.06
C ALA A 205 6.42 6.00 17.28
N LYS A 206 5.09 5.87 17.11
CA LYS A 206 4.14 6.96 17.45
C LYS A 206 4.15 7.30 18.92
N VAL A 207 4.19 6.29 19.80
CA VAL A 207 4.26 6.48 21.26
C VAL A 207 5.54 7.21 21.66
N GLU A 208 6.68 6.79 21.11
CA GLU A 208 7.96 7.46 21.42
C GLU A 208 7.98 8.91 20.91
N ARG A 209 7.48 9.18 19.72
CA ARG A 209 7.34 10.56 19.20
C ARG A 209 6.45 11.43 20.08
N TRP A 210 5.38 10.86 20.64
CA TRP A 210 4.47 11.58 21.53
C TRP A 210 5.13 11.88 22.87
N LYS A 211 5.82 10.91 23.47
CA LYS A 211 6.56 11.11 24.73
C LYS A 211 7.62 12.20 24.62
N ASN A 212 8.38 12.21 23.53
CA ASN A 212 9.41 13.22 23.29
C ASN A 212 8.81 14.64 23.20
N LYS A 213 7.64 14.79 22.55
CA LYS A 213 6.94 16.09 22.50
C LYS A 213 6.43 16.54 23.88
N ALA A 214 5.92 15.61 24.69
CA ALA A 214 5.42 15.93 26.04
C ALA A 214 6.57 16.28 27.01
N GLY A 215 7.76 15.66 26.85
CA GLY A 215 8.94 15.99 27.66
C GLY A 215 9.52 17.37 27.34
N ASP A 216 9.46 17.80 26.09
CA ASP A 216 9.92 19.14 25.68
C ASP A 216 9.01 20.28 26.21
N GLU A 217 7.76 19.99 26.62
CA GLU A 217 6.82 20.96 27.19
C GLU A 217 6.95 21.09 28.72
N GLU A 218 7.58 20.13 29.42
CA GLU A 218 7.82 20.21 30.86
C GLU A 218 9.11 20.95 31.26
N ASP A 219 10.02 21.20 30.28
CA ASP A 219 11.30 21.90 30.49
C ASP A 219 11.25 23.41 30.13
N VAL A 220 10.06 23.99 29.89
CA VAL A 220 9.84 25.42 29.61
C VAL A 220 8.97 26.04 30.69
#